data_65bfea06b268dc68be8ea04519d548d2
#
_entry.id   65bfea06b268dc68be8ea04519d548d2
#
_cell.length_a   1.000
_cell.length_b   1.000
_cell.length_c   1.000
_cell.angle_alpha   90.00
_cell.angle_beta   90.00
_cell.angle_gamma   90.00
#
_symmetry.space_group_name_H-M   'P 1'
#
loop_
_entity.id
_entity.type
_entity.pdbx_description
1 polymer ?
#
loop_
_entity_poly.entity_id
_entity_poly.type
_entity_poly.pdbx_seq_one_letter_code
_entity_poly.pdbx_strand_id
1 'polypeptide(L)'
;MPKLRSATTTHGRNMAGARALWRATGMTDQDFGKPIIAVVNSFTQFVPGHVHLKDLGQLVAREIEAAGGVAKEFNTIAVDDGIAMGHGGMLYSLPSRELIADSVEYMVNAHCADAMVCISNCDKITPGMLMAALRINIPVIFVSGGPMEAGKTKLSDQIIKLDLVDAMIQGADPKVSDAQSDQIERSACPTCGSCSGMFTANSMNCLTEALGLSQPGNGSMLATHADREQLFKLAGQRIVTLANRYYQQDDESALPRNIATKAAFENAMALDIAMGGSTNTVLHLLAAAQEAGVDFTMADIDRMSRKVPQLCKVAPSTQKYHMEDVHRAGGVVAILGQLERAGLVHGDTRNVLGTSLSELLEAYDVSRCDDKAVHDFYRAGPAGIRTTKAFSQNCRWPELDLDRAEGCIRSLDNAYSLEGGLAVLSGNLALNGAIVKTAGVDDENLCFRGSARVFESQDTAVAGILDGTVKAGEVVVIRYEGPKGGPGMQEMLYPTTYLKSMGLGKACALITDGRFSGGTSGLSIGHVSPEAASGGTIGLVEDGDIINIDIPARSMVLEVADSVLAVRRAAVEARGWKPLNRQRQVSYALRAYAMLAT
;
A
#
# COMPACT_ATOMS: atom_id res chain seq x y z
N MET A 1 -0.73 -24.96 26.90
CA MET A 1 0.17 -24.99 25.73
C MET A 1 -0.61 -25.52 24.53
N PRO A 2 -0.82 -24.74 23.50
CA PRO A 2 -1.46 -25.21 22.26
C PRO A 2 -0.59 -26.29 21.59
N LYS A 3 -1.26 -27.24 20.93
CA LYS A 3 -0.55 -28.24 20.13
C LYS A 3 -0.17 -27.63 18.78
N LEU A 4 0.96 -28.06 18.22
CA LEU A 4 1.30 -27.76 16.85
C LEU A 4 0.13 -28.16 15.91
N ARG A 5 -0.27 -27.31 15.02
CA ARG A 5 -1.30 -27.58 14.00
C ARG A 5 -0.84 -28.74 13.09
N SER A 6 0.46 -28.72 12.75
CA SER A 6 1.10 -29.77 11.93
C SER A 6 1.03 -31.17 12.57
N ALA A 7 0.80 -31.28 13.88
CA ALA A 7 0.57 -32.58 14.53
C ALA A 7 -0.61 -33.33 13.89
N THR A 8 -1.59 -32.64 13.30
CA THR A 8 -2.71 -33.23 12.56
C THR A 8 -2.23 -34.14 11.43
N THR A 9 -1.16 -33.79 10.74
CA THR A 9 -0.64 -34.52 9.58
C THR A 9 0.63 -35.32 9.87
N THR A 10 1.30 -35.02 11.01
CA THR A 10 2.61 -35.61 11.35
C THR A 10 2.55 -36.66 12.46
N HIS A 11 1.45 -36.75 13.22
CA HIS A 11 1.33 -37.65 14.36
C HIS A 11 0.22 -38.69 14.18
N GLY A 12 0.36 -39.80 14.90
CA GLY A 12 -0.61 -40.91 14.94
C GLY A 12 -0.46 -41.90 13.77
N ARG A 13 -0.82 -43.16 14.03
CA ARG A 13 -0.65 -44.27 13.06
C ARG A 13 -1.52 -44.07 11.81
N ASN A 14 -2.70 -43.48 11.95
CA ASN A 14 -3.64 -43.17 10.88
C ASN A 14 -3.11 -42.12 9.88
N MET A 15 -2.12 -41.32 10.27
CA MET A 15 -1.47 -40.30 9.42
C MET A 15 -0.21 -40.82 8.70
N ALA A 16 -0.02 -42.15 8.63
CA ALA A 16 1.12 -42.74 7.92
C ALA A 16 1.19 -42.31 6.44
N GLY A 17 0.05 -42.18 5.76
CA GLY A 17 -0.03 -41.71 4.38
C GLY A 17 0.45 -40.25 4.23
N ALA A 18 -0.01 -39.34 5.11
CA ALA A 18 0.44 -37.95 5.12
C ALA A 18 1.94 -37.87 5.39
N ARG A 19 2.47 -38.63 6.38
CA ARG A 19 3.91 -38.66 6.63
C ARG A 19 4.73 -39.20 5.46
N ALA A 20 4.21 -40.20 4.74
CA ALA A 20 4.88 -40.69 3.53
C ALA A 20 5.02 -39.60 2.47
N LEU A 21 3.98 -38.77 2.28
CA LEU A 21 4.03 -37.60 1.38
C LEU A 21 4.97 -36.52 1.90
N TRP A 22 4.96 -36.21 3.20
CA TRP A 22 5.94 -35.28 3.80
C TRP A 22 7.38 -35.74 3.58
N ARG A 23 7.66 -37.06 3.70
CA ARG A 23 8.98 -37.63 3.38
C ARG A 23 9.34 -37.44 1.92
N ALA A 24 8.39 -37.58 1.00
CA ALA A 24 8.60 -37.34 -0.42
C ALA A 24 8.91 -35.86 -0.73
N THR A 25 8.55 -34.93 0.17
CA THR A 25 8.96 -33.51 0.09
C THR A 25 10.29 -33.22 0.80
N GLY A 26 11.04 -34.26 1.23
CA GLY A 26 12.35 -34.14 1.84
C GLY A 26 12.38 -34.14 3.37
N MET A 27 11.25 -34.27 4.08
CA MET A 27 11.26 -34.40 5.55
C MET A 27 11.86 -35.74 6.01
N THR A 28 12.66 -35.67 7.04
CA THR A 28 13.32 -36.80 7.70
C THR A 28 12.67 -37.12 9.07
N ASP A 29 13.09 -38.20 9.73
CA ASP A 29 12.60 -38.55 11.06
C ASP A 29 12.85 -37.45 12.09
N GLN A 30 13.92 -36.67 11.93
CA GLN A 30 14.30 -35.59 12.81
C GLN A 30 13.41 -34.33 12.69
N ASP A 31 12.58 -34.25 11.64
CA ASP A 31 11.74 -33.08 11.35
C ASP A 31 10.33 -33.21 11.92
N PHE A 32 9.89 -34.44 12.17
CA PHE A 32 8.57 -34.66 12.77
C PHE A 32 8.57 -34.23 14.24
N GLY A 33 7.65 -33.34 14.57
CA GLY A 33 7.54 -32.70 15.88
C GLY A 33 8.13 -31.30 15.98
N LYS A 34 8.86 -30.84 14.95
CA LYS A 34 9.23 -29.43 14.81
C LYS A 34 8.08 -28.62 14.21
N PRO A 35 7.99 -27.30 14.44
CA PRO A 35 6.99 -26.48 13.79
C PRO A 35 7.24 -26.43 12.26
N ILE A 36 6.18 -26.65 11.47
CA ILE A 36 6.20 -26.49 10.03
C ILE A 36 5.85 -25.02 9.71
N ILE A 37 6.79 -24.30 9.10
CA ILE A 37 6.69 -22.87 8.81
C ILE A 37 6.50 -22.67 7.32
N ALA A 38 5.38 -22.06 6.95
CA ALA A 38 5.11 -21.67 5.57
C ALA A 38 5.95 -20.46 5.19
N VAL A 39 6.76 -20.56 4.14
CA VAL A 39 7.42 -19.43 3.51
C VAL A 39 6.53 -18.99 2.34
N VAL A 40 5.75 -17.95 2.59
CA VAL A 40 4.79 -17.41 1.62
C VAL A 40 5.51 -16.38 0.75
N ASN A 41 6.00 -16.81 -0.40
CA ASN A 41 6.69 -15.97 -1.36
C ASN A 41 5.74 -15.42 -2.42
N SER A 42 6.16 -14.40 -3.14
CA SER A 42 5.40 -13.77 -4.23
C SER A 42 6.26 -13.49 -5.47
N PHE A 43 7.29 -14.29 -5.68
CA PHE A 43 8.16 -14.18 -6.85
C PHE A 43 7.37 -14.24 -8.15
N THR A 44 7.69 -13.34 -9.07
CA THR A 44 7.27 -13.38 -10.47
C THR A 44 8.22 -12.53 -11.32
N GLN A 45 8.33 -12.85 -12.62
CA GLN A 45 9.09 -12.04 -13.57
C GLN A 45 8.28 -10.87 -14.15
N PHE A 46 6.98 -10.79 -13.88
CA PHE A 46 6.11 -9.72 -14.37
C PHE A 46 6.17 -8.43 -13.55
N VAL A 47 6.76 -8.44 -12.36
CA VAL A 47 6.69 -7.32 -11.40
C VAL A 47 8.11 -6.91 -10.99
N PRO A 48 8.55 -5.66 -11.26
CA PRO A 48 9.89 -5.18 -10.87
C PRO A 48 10.18 -5.35 -9.38
N GLY A 49 9.16 -5.17 -8.55
CA GLY A 49 9.23 -5.38 -7.09
C GLY A 49 9.43 -6.83 -6.66
N HIS A 50 9.26 -7.80 -7.57
CA HIS A 50 9.23 -9.24 -7.24
C HIS A 50 10.24 -10.09 -8.01
N VAL A 51 10.87 -9.57 -9.08
CA VAL A 51 11.82 -10.33 -9.91
C VAL A 51 13.01 -10.89 -9.14
N HIS A 52 13.40 -10.21 -8.04
CA HIS A 52 14.53 -10.58 -7.20
C HIS A 52 14.16 -11.51 -6.04
N LEU A 53 12.88 -11.82 -5.83
CA LEU A 53 12.41 -12.62 -4.69
C LEU A 53 12.64 -14.13 -4.87
N LYS A 54 13.01 -14.59 -6.07
CA LYS A 54 13.09 -16.01 -6.43
C LYS A 54 13.88 -16.84 -5.42
N ASP A 55 15.08 -16.37 -5.06
CA ASP A 55 15.97 -17.13 -4.19
C ASP A 55 15.90 -16.69 -2.71
N LEU A 56 15.11 -15.65 -2.42
CA LEU A 56 14.99 -15.10 -1.06
C LEU A 56 14.12 -16.00 -0.15
N GLY A 57 13.14 -16.70 -0.71
CA GLY A 57 12.41 -17.73 0.01
C GLY A 57 13.33 -18.85 0.50
N GLN A 58 14.28 -19.29 -0.32
CA GLN A 58 15.27 -20.29 0.06
C GLN A 58 16.30 -19.77 1.08
N LEU A 59 16.62 -18.48 1.05
CA LEU A 59 17.42 -17.84 2.10
C LEU A 59 16.70 -17.92 3.45
N VAL A 60 15.44 -17.52 3.50
CA VAL A 60 14.59 -17.60 4.71
C VAL A 60 14.43 -19.06 5.17
N ALA A 61 14.22 -20.00 4.24
CA ALA A 61 14.07 -21.42 4.55
C ALA A 61 15.31 -21.98 5.28
N ARG A 62 16.51 -21.67 4.80
CA ARG A 62 17.76 -22.10 5.47
C ARG A 62 17.87 -21.55 6.89
N GLU A 63 17.47 -20.31 7.13
CA GLU A 63 17.51 -19.71 8.47
C GLU A 63 16.45 -20.33 9.41
N ILE A 64 15.27 -20.68 8.89
CA ILE A 64 14.24 -21.41 9.64
C ILE A 64 14.77 -22.78 10.06
N GLU A 65 15.38 -23.52 9.13
CA GLU A 65 15.94 -24.85 9.40
C GLU A 65 17.09 -24.79 10.40
N ALA A 66 17.98 -23.81 10.24
CA ALA A 66 19.07 -23.57 11.20
C ALA A 66 18.57 -23.21 12.61
N ALA A 67 17.42 -22.54 12.71
CA ALA A 67 16.77 -22.19 13.97
C ALA A 67 15.92 -23.34 14.58
N GLY A 68 15.79 -24.48 13.88
CA GLY A 68 15.10 -25.67 14.38
C GLY A 68 13.64 -25.82 13.93
N GLY A 69 13.19 -25.07 12.92
CA GLY A 69 11.91 -25.24 12.25
C GLY A 69 12.01 -26.14 11.01
N VAL A 70 10.88 -26.35 10.34
CA VAL A 70 10.79 -27.01 9.01
C VAL A 70 10.18 -26.02 8.04
N ALA A 71 10.95 -25.56 7.05
CA ALA A 71 10.46 -24.62 6.08
C ALA A 71 9.75 -25.31 4.91
N LYS A 72 8.60 -24.75 4.48
CA LYS A 72 7.88 -25.16 3.26
C LYS A 72 7.47 -23.92 2.48
N GLU A 73 8.09 -23.72 1.32
CA GLU A 73 7.87 -22.56 0.48
C GLU A 73 6.77 -22.80 -0.55
N PHE A 74 5.96 -21.78 -0.79
CA PHE A 74 5.07 -21.66 -1.94
C PHE A 74 4.95 -20.21 -2.39
N ASN A 75 4.48 -19.99 -3.64
CA ASN A 75 4.27 -18.65 -4.18
C ASN A 75 2.79 -18.34 -4.35
N THR A 76 2.41 -17.09 -4.03
CA THR A 76 1.17 -16.48 -4.50
C THR A 76 1.40 -15.83 -5.87
N ILE A 77 0.31 -15.37 -6.50
CA ILE A 77 0.38 -14.48 -7.65
C ILE A 77 0.81 -13.08 -7.22
N ALA A 78 1.33 -12.29 -8.18
CA ALA A 78 1.53 -10.87 -8.05
C ALA A 78 1.15 -10.17 -9.36
N VAL A 79 0.33 -9.11 -9.27
CA VAL A 79 -0.05 -8.25 -10.38
C VAL A 79 0.68 -6.92 -10.20
N ASP A 80 1.26 -6.39 -11.27
CA ASP A 80 1.93 -5.08 -11.27
C ASP A 80 0.92 -3.98 -11.62
N ASP A 81 0.66 -3.09 -10.67
CA ASP A 81 -0.26 -1.98 -10.87
C ASP A 81 0.28 -0.96 -11.90
N GLY A 82 1.59 -0.74 -11.95
CA GLY A 82 2.22 0.18 -12.90
C GLY A 82 2.09 -0.30 -14.34
N ILE A 83 2.40 -1.58 -14.61
CA ILE A 83 2.27 -2.19 -15.95
C ILE A 83 0.78 -2.32 -16.35
N ALA A 84 -0.10 -2.58 -15.38
CA ALA A 84 -1.54 -2.69 -15.63
C ALA A 84 -2.26 -1.33 -15.76
N MET A 85 -1.59 -0.22 -15.44
CA MET A 85 -2.18 1.11 -15.41
C MET A 85 -2.64 1.59 -16.78
N GLY A 86 -3.84 2.20 -16.85
CA GLY A 86 -4.37 2.83 -18.06
C GLY A 86 -5.02 1.88 -19.08
N HIS A 87 -5.17 0.59 -18.76
CA HIS A 87 -5.88 -0.35 -19.61
C HIS A 87 -6.64 -1.40 -18.78
N GLY A 88 -7.38 -2.31 -19.43
CA GLY A 88 -8.23 -3.31 -18.77
C GLY A 88 -7.51 -4.27 -17.81
N GLY A 89 -6.18 -4.35 -17.86
CA GLY A 89 -5.37 -5.11 -16.89
C GLY A 89 -5.55 -4.61 -15.46
N MET A 90 -5.78 -3.31 -15.29
CA MET A 90 -5.94 -2.69 -13.96
C MET A 90 -7.18 -3.17 -13.20
N LEU A 91 -8.18 -3.70 -13.90
CA LEU A 91 -9.36 -4.31 -13.26
C LEU A 91 -9.01 -5.54 -12.42
N TYR A 92 -7.89 -6.21 -12.69
CA TYR A 92 -7.42 -7.39 -11.95
C TYR A 92 -6.56 -7.07 -10.73
N SER A 93 -6.12 -5.82 -10.58
CA SER A 93 -5.23 -5.41 -9.49
C SER A 93 -5.88 -5.63 -8.12
N LEU A 94 -6.93 -4.87 -7.76
CA LEU A 94 -7.55 -5.00 -6.43
C LEU A 94 -8.14 -6.41 -6.18
N PRO A 95 -8.81 -7.07 -7.13
CA PRO A 95 -9.28 -8.44 -6.95
C PRO A 95 -8.16 -9.45 -6.63
N SER A 96 -6.94 -9.21 -7.10
CA SER A 96 -5.80 -10.08 -6.78
C SER A 96 -5.48 -10.09 -5.28
N ARG A 97 -5.77 -9.02 -4.52
CA ARG A 97 -5.61 -8.96 -3.07
C ARG A 97 -6.41 -10.05 -2.37
N GLU A 98 -7.68 -10.19 -2.73
CA GLU A 98 -8.57 -11.23 -2.17
C GLU A 98 -8.07 -12.63 -2.55
N LEU A 99 -7.72 -12.82 -3.82
CA LEU A 99 -7.21 -14.10 -4.31
C LEU A 99 -5.89 -14.49 -3.62
N ILE A 100 -5.01 -13.54 -3.34
CA ILE A 100 -3.79 -13.77 -2.57
C ILE A 100 -4.13 -14.21 -1.15
N ALA A 101 -5.03 -13.49 -0.47
CA ALA A 101 -5.46 -13.84 0.88
C ALA A 101 -6.03 -15.26 0.94
N ASP A 102 -6.93 -15.59 0.01
CA ASP A 102 -7.55 -16.91 -0.09
C ASP A 102 -6.49 -17.99 -0.39
N SER A 103 -5.58 -17.76 -1.34
CA SER A 103 -4.56 -18.75 -1.71
C SER A 103 -3.63 -19.09 -0.54
N VAL A 104 -3.26 -18.09 0.27
CA VAL A 104 -2.46 -18.30 1.51
C VAL A 104 -3.26 -19.09 2.52
N GLU A 105 -4.52 -18.74 2.74
CA GLU A 105 -5.40 -19.47 3.65
C GLU A 105 -5.54 -20.94 3.24
N TYR A 106 -5.80 -21.22 1.95
CA TYR A 106 -5.89 -22.59 1.42
C TYR A 106 -4.62 -23.39 1.70
N MET A 107 -3.45 -22.85 1.38
CA MET A 107 -2.18 -23.54 1.56
C MET A 107 -1.88 -23.81 3.03
N VAL A 108 -2.01 -22.80 3.87
CA VAL A 108 -1.68 -22.88 5.30
C VAL A 108 -2.64 -23.80 6.05
N ASN A 109 -3.95 -23.70 5.79
CA ASN A 109 -4.96 -24.51 6.46
C ASN A 109 -4.97 -25.97 5.97
N ALA A 110 -4.89 -26.21 4.66
CA ALA A 110 -4.88 -27.56 4.10
C ALA A 110 -3.66 -28.37 4.57
N HIS A 111 -2.50 -27.73 4.74
CA HIS A 111 -1.27 -28.41 5.15
C HIS A 111 -0.96 -28.22 6.65
N CYS A 112 -1.84 -27.54 7.38
CA CYS A 112 -1.72 -27.33 8.83
C CYS A 112 -0.38 -26.71 9.24
N ALA A 113 0.11 -25.69 8.52
CA ALA A 113 1.33 -24.99 8.92
C ALA A 113 1.16 -24.29 10.28
N ASP A 114 2.23 -24.22 11.07
CA ASP A 114 2.22 -23.71 12.44
C ASP A 114 2.50 -22.20 12.49
N ALA A 115 3.29 -21.70 11.57
CA ALA A 115 3.64 -20.28 11.48
C ALA A 115 3.94 -19.92 10.02
N MET A 116 4.13 -18.62 9.72
CA MET A 116 4.46 -18.20 8.35
C MET A 116 5.38 -16.99 8.30
N VAL A 117 6.23 -16.96 7.28
CA VAL A 117 6.98 -15.77 6.85
C VAL A 117 6.35 -15.27 5.55
N CYS A 118 5.93 -14.02 5.52
CA CYS A 118 5.35 -13.38 4.34
C CYS A 118 6.41 -12.55 3.61
N ILE A 119 6.80 -12.98 2.40
CA ILE A 119 7.73 -12.25 1.52
C ILE A 119 6.92 -11.54 0.46
N SER A 120 6.65 -10.27 0.67
CA SER A 120 5.83 -9.42 -0.19
C SER A 120 6.59 -8.18 -0.64
N ASN A 121 6.04 -7.39 -1.55
CA ASN A 121 6.63 -6.09 -1.86
C ASN A 121 5.66 -5.09 -2.50
N CYS A 122 4.79 -5.50 -3.43
CA CYS A 122 3.94 -4.60 -4.20
C CYS A 122 2.52 -4.44 -3.64
N ASP A 123 1.77 -3.55 -4.29
CA ASP A 123 0.55 -2.88 -3.87
C ASP A 123 -0.53 -3.78 -3.27
N LYS A 124 -0.84 -4.91 -3.89
CA LYS A 124 -1.94 -5.80 -3.47
C LYS A 124 -1.45 -7.04 -2.75
N ILE A 125 -0.14 -7.33 -2.88
CA ILE A 125 0.46 -8.54 -2.32
C ILE A 125 0.64 -8.39 -0.81
N THR A 126 1.24 -7.29 -0.37
CA THR A 126 1.41 -7.02 1.06
C THR A 126 0.06 -7.00 1.80
N PRO A 127 -0.97 -6.25 1.37
CA PRO A 127 -2.25 -6.29 2.06
C PRO A 127 -2.98 -7.63 1.91
N GLY A 128 -2.86 -8.36 0.79
CA GLY A 128 -3.44 -9.70 0.64
C GLY A 128 -2.85 -10.70 1.63
N MET A 129 -1.52 -10.72 1.79
CA MET A 129 -0.86 -11.53 2.81
C MET A 129 -1.21 -11.08 4.23
N LEU A 130 -1.37 -9.77 4.48
CA LEU A 130 -1.79 -9.23 5.78
C LEU A 130 -3.20 -9.69 6.16
N MET A 131 -4.15 -9.65 5.22
CA MET A 131 -5.50 -10.19 5.41
C MET A 131 -5.45 -11.68 5.77
N ALA A 132 -4.68 -12.49 5.04
CA ALA A 132 -4.50 -13.91 5.34
C ALA A 132 -3.89 -14.14 6.73
N ALA A 133 -2.86 -13.37 7.09
CA ALA A 133 -2.19 -13.47 8.39
C ALA A 133 -3.15 -13.22 9.55
N LEU A 134 -3.98 -12.18 9.43
CA LEU A 134 -4.95 -11.81 10.45
C LEU A 134 -6.15 -12.77 10.48
N ARG A 135 -6.57 -13.30 9.33
CA ARG A 135 -7.64 -14.30 9.20
C ARG A 135 -7.26 -15.62 9.86
N ILE A 136 -6.06 -16.14 9.56
CA ILE A 136 -5.56 -17.45 10.03
C ILE A 136 -5.11 -17.37 11.51
N ASN A 137 -4.53 -16.26 11.91
CA ASN A 137 -4.07 -15.97 13.29
C ASN A 137 -3.09 -17.01 13.88
N ILE A 138 -2.04 -17.30 13.12
CA ILE A 138 -0.86 -18.06 13.60
C ILE A 138 0.36 -17.14 13.63
N PRO A 139 1.44 -17.45 14.37
CA PRO A 139 2.64 -16.61 14.38
C PRO A 139 3.10 -16.24 12.97
N VAL A 140 3.37 -14.95 12.74
CA VAL A 140 3.75 -14.42 11.42
C VAL A 140 4.81 -13.34 11.56
N ILE A 141 5.65 -13.23 10.54
CA ILE A 141 6.53 -12.08 10.32
C ILE A 141 6.54 -11.71 8.84
N PHE A 142 6.54 -10.39 8.57
CA PHE A 142 6.68 -9.85 7.21
C PHE A 142 8.11 -9.43 6.94
N VAL A 143 8.59 -9.70 5.72
CA VAL A 143 9.82 -9.16 5.17
C VAL A 143 9.59 -8.77 3.72
N SER A 144 9.72 -7.48 3.40
CA SER A 144 9.48 -6.98 2.05
C SER A 144 10.72 -7.06 1.18
N GLY A 145 10.50 -7.12 -0.14
CA GLY A 145 11.58 -7.04 -1.13
C GLY A 145 12.33 -5.72 -1.14
N GLY A 146 11.74 -4.65 -0.61
CA GLY A 146 12.30 -3.31 -0.51
C GLY A 146 12.03 -2.41 -1.71
N PRO A 147 12.15 -1.08 -1.55
CA PRO A 147 12.01 -0.10 -2.61
C PRO A 147 13.18 -0.14 -3.60
N MET A 148 12.92 0.28 -4.86
CA MET A 148 13.97 0.54 -5.83
C MET A 148 14.68 1.87 -5.55
N GLU A 149 15.84 2.05 -6.15
CA GLU A 149 16.54 3.34 -6.15
C GLU A 149 15.77 4.37 -6.99
N ALA A 150 15.87 5.65 -6.66
CA ALA A 150 15.34 6.72 -7.49
C ALA A 150 16.05 6.75 -8.86
N GLY A 151 15.27 6.94 -9.92
CA GLY A 151 15.80 7.16 -11.25
C GLY A 151 16.60 8.46 -11.31
N LYS A 152 17.64 8.50 -12.16
CA LYS A 152 18.45 9.71 -12.39
C LYS A 152 18.80 9.80 -13.85
N THR A 153 18.66 11.00 -14.42
CA THR A 153 19.12 11.30 -15.78
C THR A 153 19.64 12.72 -15.89
N LYS A 154 20.42 13.00 -16.92
CA LYS A 154 20.92 14.35 -17.19
C LYS A 154 20.12 14.98 -18.32
N LEU A 155 19.33 16.01 -17.99
CA LEU A 155 18.59 16.82 -18.95
C LEU A 155 19.12 18.26 -18.92
N SER A 156 19.43 18.83 -20.06
CA SER A 156 19.91 20.23 -20.20
C SER A 156 21.01 20.57 -19.17
N ASP A 157 22.01 19.68 -19.03
CA ASP A 157 23.15 19.79 -18.10
C ASP A 157 22.84 19.68 -16.60
N GLN A 158 21.58 19.43 -16.22
CA GLN A 158 21.18 19.19 -14.84
C GLN A 158 20.88 17.69 -14.62
N ILE A 159 21.34 17.16 -13.47
CA ILE A 159 20.93 15.82 -13.02
C ILE A 159 19.60 15.97 -12.32
N ILE A 160 18.57 15.30 -12.83
CA ILE A 160 17.24 15.25 -12.23
C ILE A 160 16.98 13.85 -11.68
N LYS A 161 16.25 13.79 -10.55
CA LYS A 161 15.66 12.54 -10.03
C LYS A 161 14.35 12.28 -10.77
N LEU A 162 14.02 11.01 -10.96
CA LEU A 162 12.86 10.53 -11.70
C LEU A 162 12.20 9.36 -10.98
N ASP A 163 10.92 9.19 -11.27
CA ASP A 163 10.16 8.00 -10.93
C ASP A 163 9.24 7.58 -12.10
N LEU A 164 8.40 6.56 -11.89
CA LEU A 164 7.43 6.07 -12.88
C LEU A 164 6.49 7.17 -13.36
N VAL A 165 6.04 8.06 -12.46
CA VAL A 165 5.07 9.12 -12.80
C VAL A 165 5.69 10.16 -13.70
N ASP A 166 6.97 10.49 -13.50
CA ASP A 166 7.70 11.40 -14.39
C ASP A 166 7.76 10.83 -15.82
N ALA A 167 8.02 9.53 -15.98
CA ALA A 167 8.00 8.89 -17.30
C ALA A 167 6.62 8.96 -17.95
N MET A 168 5.54 8.76 -17.18
CA MET A 168 4.17 8.84 -17.69
C MET A 168 3.78 10.27 -18.10
N ILE A 169 4.12 11.28 -17.28
CA ILE A 169 3.83 12.68 -17.55
C ILE A 169 4.58 13.14 -18.81
N GLN A 170 5.87 12.85 -18.91
CA GLN A 170 6.70 13.27 -20.03
C GLN A 170 6.33 12.54 -21.33
N GLY A 171 5.97 11.26 -21.25
CA GLY A 171 5.46 10.49 -22.39
C GLY A 171 4.11 10.99 -22.93
N ALA A 172 3.31 11.65 -22.09
CA ALA A 172 2.03 12.23 -22.47
C ALA A 172 2.13 13.70 -22.97
N ASP A 173 3.26 14.38 -22.74
CA ASP A 173 3.44 15.78 -23.13
C ASP A 173 3.88 15.90 -24.60
N PRO A 174 3.04 16.45 -25.51
CA PRO A 174 3.37 16.59 -26.92
C PRO A 174 4.55 17.56 -27.20
N LYS A 175 5.01 18.30 -26.20
CA LYS A 175 6.17 19.19 -26.30
C LYS A 175 7.49 18.47 -26.06
N VAL A 176 7.46 17.27 -25.49
CA VAL A 176 8.62 16.45 -25.22
C VAL A 176 8.97 15.66 -26.48
N SER A 177 10.22 15.69 -26.92
CA SER A 177 10.67 14.91 -28.06
C SER A 177 10.76 13.41 -27.74
N ASP A 178 10.59 12.54 -28.75
CA ASP A 178 10.73 11.08 -28.59
C ASP A 178 12.08 10.69 -27.97
N ALA A 179 13.17 11.36 -28.35
CA ALA A 179 14.50 11.11 -27.80
C ALA A 179 14.60 11.44 -26.30
N GLN A 180 13.95 12.51 -25.86
CA GLN A 180 13.90 12.89 -24.46
C GLN A 180 13.00 11.93 -23.67
N SER A 181 11.86 11.54 -24.22
CA SER A 181 10.95 10.55 -23.62
C SER A 181 11.66 9.20 -23.44
N ASP A 182 12.36 8.70 -24.48
CA ASP A 182 13.16 7.46 -24.40
C ASP A 182 14.26 7.53 -23.34
N GLN A 183 14.94 8.67 -23.21
CA GLN A 183 15.96 8.87 -22.16
C GLN A 183 15.36 8.80 -20.75
N ILE A 184 14.18 9.39 -20.53
CA ILE A 184 13.46 9.39 -19.25
C ILE A 184 12.98 7.98 -18.93
N GLU A 185 12.33 7.31 -19.88
CA GLU A 185 11.84 5.93 -19.75
C GLU A 185 12.96 4.97 -19.32
N ARG A 186 14.13 5.06 -19.96
CA ARG A 186 15.30 4.24 -19.61
C ARG A 186 15.87 4.51 -18.23
N SER A 187 15.55 5.65 -17.63
CA SER A 187 16.17 6.13 -16.40
C SER A 187 15.25 6.07 -15.19
N ALA A 188 13.92 6.08 -15.38
CA ALA A 188 12.93 6.26 -14.32
C ALA A 188 12.90 5.10 -13.30
N CYS A 189 13.08 3.85 -13.75
CA CYS A 189 13.03 2.65 -12.91
C CYS A 189 14.32 1.85 -13.03
N PRO A 190 15.40 2.22 -12.32
CA PRO A 190 16.74 1.68 -12.59
C PRO A 190 17.02 0.31 -11.97
N THR A 191 16.30 -0.09 -10.91
CA THR A 191 16.62 -1.31 -10.16
C THR A 191 15.38 -2.18 -9.92
N CYS A 192 15.61 -3.42 -9.46
CA CYS A 192 14.53 -4.18 -8.81
C CYS A 192 14.08 -3.46 -7.54
N GLY A 193 12.88 -3.79 -7.08
CA GLY A 193 12.27 -3.19 -5.91
C GLY A 193 10.87 -2.67 -6.23
N SER A 194 10.09 -2.33 -5.21
CA SER A 194 8.87 -1.57 -5.33
C SER A 194 9.17 -0.13 -5.79
N CYS A 195 8.16 0.71 -5.95
CA CYS A 195 8.36 2.10 -6.40
C CYS A 195 9.41 2.85 -5.57
N SER A 196 10.12 3.81 -6.17
CA SER A 196 11.11 4.63 -5.45
C SER A 196 10.48 5.71 -4.56
N GLY A 197 9.19 6.03 -4.75
CA GLY A 197 8.43 7.01 -3.96
C GLY A 197 7.45 6.37 -2.98
N MET A 198 6.67 7.22 -2.28
CA MET A 198 5.65 6.80 -1.31
C MET A 198 4.33 6.50 -2.02
N PHE A 199 4.34 5.46 -2.86
CA PHE A 199 3.16 4.88 -3.48
C PHE A 199 2.58 3.78 -2.58
N THR A 200 1.52 3.11 -3.03
CA THR A 200 0.81 2.10 -2.22
C THR A 200 1.72 0.98 -1.73
N ALA A 201 2.62 0.47 -2.58
CA ALA A 201 3.55 -0.60 -2.24
C ALA A 201 4.40 -0.25 -1.01
N ASN A 202 5.11 0.89 -1.07
CA ASN A 202 5.96 1.35 0.03
C ASN A 202 5.15 1.78 1.25
N SER A 203 3.98 2.42 1.05
CA SER A 203 3.08 2.71 2.16
C SER A 203 2.73 1.44 2.93
N MET A 204 2.26 0.39 2.26
CA MET A 204 1.91 -0.87 2.93
C MET A 204 3.12 -1.56 3.60
N ASN A 205 4.31 -1.53 2.97
CA ASN A 205 5.52 -2.07 3.57
C ASN A 205 5.94 -1.30 4.84
N CYS A 206 5.76 0.02 4.87
CA CYS A 206 5.96 0.86 6.06
C CYS A 206 4.89 0.57 7.13
N LEU A 207 3.62 0.37 6.73
CA LEU A 207 2.53 0.10 7.66
C LEU A 207 2.68 -1.26 8.38
N THR A 208 3.34 -2.27 7.75
CA THR A 208 3.66 -3.53 8.46
C THR A 208 4.66 -3.32 9.61
N GLU A 209 5.55 -2.31 9.53
CA GLU A 209 6.40 -1.91 10.66
C GLU A 209 5.57 -1.28 11.79
N ALA A 210 4.70 -0.32 11.46
CA ALA A 210 3.87 0.38 12.44
C ALA A 210 2.83 -0.54 13.10
N LEU A 211 2.33 -1.56 12.37
CA LEU A 211 1.49 -2.62 12.92
C LEU A 211 2.26 -3.59 13.85
N GLY A 212 3.59 -3.50 13.89
CA GLY A 212 4.43 -4.38 14.69
C GLY A 212 4.69 -5.77 14.06
N LEU A 213 4.35 -5.99 12.78
CA LEU A 213 4.45 -7.28 12.10
C LEU A 213 5.72 -7.46 11.26
N SER A 214 6.58 -6.44 11.19
CA SER A 214 7.89 -6.50 10.53
C SER A 214 8.97 -5.81 11.35
N GLN A 215 10.22 -5.90 10.88
CA GLN A 215 11.38 -5.34 11.56
C GLN A 215 11.66 -3.93 11.08
N PRO A 216 12.36 -3.09 11.89
CA PRO A 216 12.82 -1.77 11.45
C PRO A 216 13.57 -1.82 10.11
N GLY A 217 13.29 -0.86 9.24
CA GLY A 217 13.89 -0.76 7.91
C GLY A 217 13.20 -1.60 6.83
N ASN A 218 12.19 -2.39 7.19
CA ASN A 218 11.45 -3.23 6.24
C ASN A 218 10.89 -2.42 5.07
N GLY A 219 10.23 -1.30 5.33
CA GLY A 219 9.60 -0.46 4.30
C GLY A 219 10.54 0.53 3.61
N SER A 220 11.71 0.85 4.20
CA SER A 220 12.53 1.97 3.71
C SER A 220 13.88 1.60 3.11
N MET A 221 14.52 0.49 3.52
CA MET A 221 15.81 0.07 2.99
C MET A 221 15.70 -0.42 1.54
N LEU A 222 16.63 -0.01 0.68
CA LEU A 222 16.65 -0.35 -0.74
C LEU A 222 16.77 -1.87 -0.99
N ALA A 223 16.08 -2.37 -2.03
CA ALA A 223 16.12 -3.78 -2.45
C ALA A 223 17.54 -4.25 -2.84
N THR A 224 18.33 -3.35 -3.39
CA THR A 224 19.70 -3.62 -3.86
C THR A 224 20.74 -3.61 -2.76
N HIS A 225 20.47 -3.04 -1.58
CA HIS A 225 21.47 -2.87 -0.53
C HIS A 225 21.74 -4.17 0.23
N ALA A 226 23.03 -4.47 0.44
CA ALA A 226 23.49 -5.71 1.07
C ALA A 226 22.94 -5.92 2.50
N ASP A 227 22.79 -4.85 3.29
CA ASP A 227 22.26 -4.95 4.67
C ASP A 227 20.81 -5.48 4.71
N ARG A 228 20.04 -5.37 3.61
CA ARG A 228 18.69 -5.96 3.56
C ARG A 228 18.70 -7.48 3.67
N GLU A 229 19.76 -8.15 3.25
CA GLU A 229 19.91 -9.60 3.44
C GLU A 229 19.71 -10.01 4.89
N GLN A 230 20.19 -9.17 5.83
CA GLN A 230 20.04 -9.44 7.25
C GLN A 230 18.57 -9.43 7.71
N LEU A 231 17.70 -8.60 7.10
CA LEU A 231 16.27 -8.60 7.44
C LEU A 231 15.62 -9.95 7.09
N PHE A 232 15.99 -10.55 5.95
CA PHE A 232 15.52 -11.89 5.56
C PHE A 232 16.03 -12.99 6.50
N LYS A 233 17.31 -12.95 6.86
CA LYS A 233 17.91 -13.91 7.81
C LYS A 233 17.22 -13.83 9.17
N LEU A 234 17.08 -12.63 9.69
CA LEU A 234 16.41 -12.42 10.99
C LEU A 234 14.92 -12.82 10.95
N ALA A 235 14.21 -12.61 9.82
CA ALA A 235 12.83 -13.05 9.70
C ALA A 235 12.72 -14.58 9.83
N GLY A 236 13.62 -15.35 9.19
CA GLY A 236 13.67 -16.81 9.30
C GLY A 236 13.95 -17.29 10.73
N GLN A 237 14.88 -16.66 11.44
CA GLN A 237 15.21 -17.00 12.83
C GLN A 237 14.09 -16.63 13.80
N ARG A 238 13.51 -15.42 13.64
CA ARG A 238 12.48 -14.89 14.54
C ARG A 238 11.16 -15.62 14.44
N ILE A 239 10.77 -16.10 13.26
CA ILE A 239 9.50 -16.83 13.12
C ILE A 239 9.53 -18.15 13.92
N VAL A 240 10.68 -18.82 14.00
CA VAL A 240 10.84 -20.01 14.86
C VAL A 240 10.71 -19.63 16.34
N THR A 241 11.28 -18.50 16.73
CA THR A 241 11.14 -17.97 18.10
C THR A 241 9.68 -17.66 18.44
N LEU A 242 8.95 -16.98 17.52
CA LEU A 242 7.53 -16.68 17.71
C LEU A 242 6.68 -17.94 17.80
N ALA A 243 6.94 -18.94 16.94
CA ALA A 243 6.26 -20.22 17.00
C ALA A 243 6.51 -20.93 18.35
N ASN A 244 7.76 -20.95 18.82
CA ASN A 244 8.09 -21.56 20.13
C ASN A 244 7.45 -20.81 21.31
N ARG A 245 7.41 -19.48 21.28
CA ARG A 245 6.69 -18.69 22.30
C ARG A 245 5.22 -19.10 22.37
N TYR A 246 4.54 -19.19 21.24
CA TYR A 246 3.13 -19.59 21.21
C TYR A 246 2.93 -21.04 21.59
N TYR A 247 3.60 -21.98 20.90
CA TYR A 247 3.31 -23.42 21.09
C TYR A 247 3.96 -24.05 22.31
N GLN A 248 5.10 -23.55 22.80
CA GLN A 248 5.83 -24.14 23.92
C GLN A 248 5.66 -23.34 25.21
N GLN A 249 5.41 -22.03 25.15
CA GLN A 249 5.30 -21.17 26.32
C GLN A 249 3.87 -20.64 26.57
N ASP A 250 2.91 -20.99 25.68
CA ASP A 250 1.52 -20.52 25.73
C ASP A 250 1.38 -18.99 25.67
N ASP A 251 2.31 -18.34 24.96
CA ASP A 251 2.37 -16.90 24.84
C ASP A 251 1.59 -16.41 23.61
N GLU A 252 0.33 -16.05 23.84
CA GLU A 252 -0.56 -15.53 22.79
C GLU A 252 -0.13 -14.16 22.25
N SER A 253 0.78 -13.44 22.93
CA SER A 253 1.29 -12.17 22.42
C SER A 253 2.15 -12.33 21.15
N ALA A 254 2.49 -13.56 20.77
CA ALA A 254 3.14 -13.90 19.51
C ALA A 254 2.16 -13.98 18.31
N LEU A 255 0.84 -13.94 18.56
CA LEU A 255 -0.19 -14.04 17.53
C LEU A 255 -0.44 -12.67 16.85
N PRO A 256 -0.65 -12.63 15.53
CA PRO A 256 -0.81 -11.38 14.80
C PRO A 256 -2.01 -10.54 15.24
N ARG A 257 -3.12 -11.13 15.69
CA ARG A 257 -4.27 -10.35 16.21
C ARG A 257 -3.98 -9.70 17.56
N ASN A 258 -3.05 -10.24 18.34
CA ASN A 258 -2.62 -9.66 19.61
C ASN A 258 -1.50 -8.61 19.43
N ILE A 259 -0.85 -8.59 18.26
CA ILE A 259 0.10 -7.56 17.84
C ILE A 259 -0.66 -6.42 17.13
N ALA A 260 -1.41 -6.75 16.07
CA ALA A 260 -2.19 -5.80 15.27
C ALA A 260 -3.55 -5.48 15.94
N THR A 261 -3.50 -4.92 17.14
CA THR A 261 -4.66 -4.43 17.90
C THR A 261 -5.21 -3.13 17.31
N LYS A 262 -6.36 -2.64 17.81
CA LYS A 262 -6.90 -1.32 17.41
C LYS A 262 -5.84 -0.21 17.57
N ALA A 263 -5.11 -0.19 18.67
CA ALA A 263 -4.03 0.77 18.90
C ALA A 263 -2.92 0.65 17.83
N ALA A 264 -2.57 -0.56 17.40
CA ALA A 264 -1.59 -0.76 16.32
C ALA A 264 -2.13 -0.29 14.95
N PHE A 265 -3.43 -0.49 14.66
CA PHE A 265 -4.08 0.09 13.46
C PHE A 265 -4.09 1.62 13.51
N GLU A 266 -4.34 2.22 14.67
CA GLU A 266 -4.24 3.67 14.86
C GLU A 266 -2.79 4.15 14.65
N ASN A 267 -1.77 3.46 15.17
CA ASN A 267 -0.36 3.77 14.91
C ASN A 267 -0.03 3.70 13.41
N ALA A 268 -0.51 2.66 12.71
CA ALA A 268 -0.30 2.51 11.28
C ALA A 268 -0.97 3.65 10.49
N MET A 269 -2.19 4.02 10.84
CA MET A 269 -2.89 5.15 10.19
C MET A 269 -2.23 6.50 10.52
N ALA A 270 -1.76 6.70 11.75
CA ALA A 270 -0.99 7.90 12.12
C ALA A 270 0.30 8.02 11.28
N LEU A 271 1.02 6.90 11.10
CA LEU A 271 2.18 6.87 10.21
C LEU A 271 1.80 7.24 8.77
N ASP A 272 0.74 6.62 8.23
CA ASP A 272 0.29 6.86 6.84
C ASP A 272 -0.05 8.32 6.58
N ILE A 273 -0.78 8.93 7.50
CA ILE A 273 -1.15 10.34 7.46
C ILE A 273 0.10 11.22 7.55
N ALA A 274 1.03 10.92 8.48
CA ALA A 274 2.23 11.72 8.70
C ALA A 274 3.24 11.64 7.54
N MET A 275 3.31 10.51 6.85
CA MET A 275 4.20 10.34 5.69
C MET A 275 3.55 10.73 4.35
N GLY A 276 2.26 11.12 4.33
CA GLY A 276 1.52 11.43 3.12
C GLY A 276 1.39 10.22 2.20
N GLY A 277 0.99 9.08 2.76
CA GLY A 277 0.88 7.80 2.08
C GLY A 277 -0.21 7.75 1.00
N SER A 278 -0.46 6.58 0.50
CA SER A 278 -1.45 6.34 -0.57
C SER A 278 -2.87 6.29 -0.02
N THR A 279 -3.85 6.84 -0.76
CA THR A 279 -5.28 6.67 -0.41
C THR A 279 -5.72 5.20 -0.43
N ASN A 280 -5.03 4.34 -1.17
CA ASN A 280 -5.31 2.90 -1.20
C ASN A 280 -5.09 2.19 0.13
N THR A 281 -4.20 2.73 1.00
CA THR A 281 -3.96 2.18 2.34
C THR A 281 -5.21 2.16 3.19
N VAL A 282 -6.11 3.14 3.02
CA VAL A 282 -7.42 3.17 3.68
C VAL A 282 -8.21 1.89 3.39
N LEU A 283 -8.34 1.51 2.11
CA LEU A 283 -9.02 0.27 1.72
C LEU A 283 -8.34 -0.97 2.31
N HIS A 284 -7.01 -0.96 2.38
CA HIS A 284 -6.24 -2.11 2.82
C HIS A 284 -6.26 -2.27 4.33
N LEU A 285 -6.16 -1.18 5.10
CA LEU A 285 -6.25 -1.22 6.55
C LEU A 285 -7.65 -1.58 7.04
N LEU A 286 -8.71 -1.04 6.41
CA LEU A 286 -10.09 -1.41 6.73
C LEU A 286 -10.36 -2.89 6.48
N ALA A 287 -9.91 -3.43 5.33
CA ALA A 287 -10.03 -4.86 5.03
C ALA A 287 -9.23 -5.73 6.03
N ALA A 288 -8.01 -5.33 6.35
CA ALA A 288 -7.17 -6.04 7.33
C ALA A 288 -7.77 -6.00 8.74
N ALA A 289 -8.34 -4.86 9.15
CA ALA A 289 -9.02 -4.72 10.44
C ALA A 289 -10.26 -5.62 10.54
N GLN A 290 -11.04 -5.72 9.45
CA GLN A 290 -12.17 -6.65 9.37
C GLN A 290 -11.72 -8.10 9.54
N GLU A 291 -10.64 -8.54 8.87
CA GLU A 291 -10.08 -9.89 9.03
C GLU A 291 -9.55 -10.15 10.45
N ALA A 292 -9.04 -9.13 11.11
CA ALA A 292 -8.60 -9.19 12.50
C ALA A 292 -9.76 -9.20 13.51
N GLY A 293 -10.97 -8.82 13.11
CA GLY A 293 -12.09 -8.55 14.01
C GLY A 293 -11.90 -7.29 14.84
N VAL A 294 -11.15 -6.31 14.33
CA VAL A 294 -10.87 -5.03 14.98
C VAL A 294 -11.87 -3.98 14.50
N ASP A 295 -12.54 -3.31 15.44
CA ASP A 295 -13.43 -2.17 15.16
C ASP A 295 -12.60 -0.90 14.84
N PHE A 296 -12.11 -0.85 13.59
CA PHE A 296 -11.40 0.29 13.01
C PHE A 296 -12.15 0.77 11.77
N THR A 297 -12.56 2.03 11.75
CA THR A 297 -13.55 2.55 10.81
C THR A 297 -13.09 3.83 10.11
N MET A 298 -13.84 4.26 9.07
CA MET A 298 -13.66 5.57 8.42
C MET A 298 -13.73 6.74 9.39
N ALA A 299 -14.53 6.63 10.46
CA ALA A 299 -14.65 7.66 11.50
C ALA A 299 -13.35 7.77 12.32
N ASP A 300 -12.66 6.64 12.58
CA ASP A 300 -11.35 6.67 13.23
C ASP A 300 -10.32 7.36 12.33
N ILE A 301 -10.34 7.08 11.03
CA ILE A 301 -9.45 7.70 10.04
C ILE A 301 -9.68 9.22 9.96
N ASP A 302 -10.94 9.66 9.87
CA ASP A 302 -11.26 11.11 9.87
C ASP A 302 -10.80 11.79 11.16
N ARG A 303 -11.08 11.19 12.31
CA ARG A 303 -10.63 11.70 13.62
C ARG A 303 -9.11 11.87 13.68
N MET A 304 -8.37 10.90 13.16
CA MET A 304 -6.90 10.92 13.15
C MET A 304 -6.35 11.93 12.16
N SER A 305 -6.92 12.03 10.96
CA SER A 305 -6.48 12.95 9.91
C SER A 305 -6.57 14.43 10.29
N ARG A 306 -7.43 14.76 11.28
CA ARG A 306 -7.56 16.12 11.84
C ARG A 306 -6.49 16.45 12.90
N LYS A 307 -5.77 15.44 13.42
CA LYS A 307 -4.85 15.62 14.56
C LYS A 307 -3.40 15.33 14.20
N VAL A 308 -3.20 14.39 13.26
CA VAL A 308 -1.86 13.96 12.88
C VAL A 308 -1.33 14.88 11.77
N PRO A 309 -0.22 15.62 12.01
CA PRO A 309 0.37 16.48 11.01
C PRO A 309 1.12 15.70 9.94
N GLN A 310 1.34 16.32 8.78
CA GLN A 310 2.22 15.79 7.76
C GLN A 310 3.68 16.10 8.09
N LEU A 311 4.46 15.09 8.45
CA LEU A 311 5.87 15.22 8.87
C LEU A 311 6.87 14.84 7.78
N CYS A 312 6.44 14.09 6.77
CA CYS A 312 7.28 13.61 5.70
C CYS A 312 6.61 13.88 4.35
N LYS A 313 7.37 14.35 3.36
CA LYS A 313 6.88 14.58 2.01
C LYS A 313 7.86 13.98 1.01
N VAL A 314 7.40 12.98 0.27
CA VAL A 314 8.20 12.12 -0.60
C VAL A 314 7.56 12.07 -2.01
N ALA A 315 8.32 11.71 -3.03
CA ALA A 315 7.78 11.50 -4.37
C ALA A 315 6.53 10.60 -4.32
N PRO A 316 5.48 10.90 -5.06
CA PRO A 316 5.33 11.93 -6.09
C PRO A 316 4.88 13.31 -5.57
N SER A 317 4.67 13.47 -4.26
CA SER A 317 4.24 14.76 -3.67
C SER A 317 5.38 15.81 -3.65
N THR A 318 6.62 15.39 -3.90
CA THR A 318 7.80 16.24 -4.17
C THR A 318 8.79 15.46 -5.02
N GLN A 319 9.61 16.15 -5.81
CA GLN A 319 10.73 15.53 -6.55
C GLN A 319 12.03 15.50 -5.72
N LYS A 320 12.05 16.17 -4.56
CA LYS A 320 13.27 16.32 -3.75
C LYS A 320 13.66 15.02 -3.05
N TYR A 321 12.69 14.31 -2.48
CA TYR A 321 12.91 13.14 -1.63
C TYR A 321 12.23 11.88 -2.18
N HIS A 322 12.93 10.73 -2.03
CA HIS A 322 12.47 9.39 -2.37
C HIS A 322 12.63 8.45 -1.16
N MET A 323 12.29 7.17 -1.29
CA MET A 323 12.39 6.22 -0.16
C MET A 323 13.82 6.08 0.38
N GLU A 324 14.83 6.22 -0.47
CA GLU A 324 16.24 6.24 -0.07
C GLU A 324 16.56 7.39 0.90
N ASP A 325 15.89 8.54 0.76
CA ASP A 325 16.04 9.70 1.64
C ASP A 325 15.27 9.49 2.96
N VAL A 326 14.11 8.83 2.92
CA VAL A 326 13.37 8.43 4.14
C VAL A 326 14.22 7.49 4.99
N HIS A 327 14.85 6.49 4.37
CA HIS A 327 15.75 5.58 5.07
C HIS A 327 16.91 6.33 5.72
N ARG A 328 17.58 7.22 4.96
CA ARG A 328 18.66 8.09 5.44
C ARG A 328 18.25 8.95 6.64
N ALA A 329 16.99 9.34 6.73
CA ALA A 329 16.45 10.17 7.82
C ALA A 329 16.03 9.35 9.06
N GLY A 330 16.26 8.02 9.08
CA GLY A 330 15.92 7.09 10.15
C GLY A 330 14.66 6.27 9.91
N GLY A 331 14.14 6.28 8.67
CA GLY A 331 13.05 5.40 8.23
C GLY A 331 11.72 5.63 8.96
N VAL A 332 10.92 4.57 8.98
CA VAL A 332 9.60 4.52 9.65
C VAL A 332 9.74 4.82 11.15
N VAL A 333 10.79 4.30 11.77
CA VAL A 333 11.05 4.46 13.20
C VAL A 333 11.23 5.93 13.57
N ALA A 334 11.91 6.73 12.74
CA ALA A 334 12.08 8.16 13.00
C ALA A 334 10.75 8.94 12.90
N ILE A 335 9.85 8.56 11.96
CA ILE A 335 8.52 9.19 11.87
C ILE A 335 7.68 8.82 13.10
N LEU A 336 7.63 7.54 13.47
CA LEU A 336 6.93 7.07 14.67
C LEU A 336 7.50 7.73 15.94
N GLY A 337 8.83 7.92 16.02
CA GLY A 337 9.48 8.63 17.11
C GLY A 337 9.05 10.10 17.24
N GLN A 338 8.84 10.81 16.10
CA GLN A 338 8.27 12.16 16.14
C GLN A 338 6.81 12.14 16.62
N LEU A 339 6.01 11.18 16.15
CA LEU A 339 4.61 11.02 16.54
C LEU A 339 4.46 10.64 18.02
N GLU A 340 5.35 9.79 18.56
CA GLU A 340 5.32 9.42 19.97
C GLU A 340 5.64 10.61 20.87
N ARG A 341 6.67 11.41 20.53
CA ARG A 341 6.99 12.66 21.25
C ARG A 341 5.81 13.63 21.28
N ALA A 342 4.94 13.57 20.26
CA ALA A 342 3.71 14.35 20.16
C ALA A 342 2.50 13.72 20.88
N GLY A 343 2.62 12.51 21.43
CA GLY A 343 1.49 11.76 22.00
C GLY A 343 0.45 11.32 20.97
N LEU A 344 0.84 11.11 19.72
CA LEU A 344 -0.04 10.79 18.60
C LEU A 344 -0.04 9.30 18.22
N VAL A 345 0.75 8.48 18.91
CA VAL A 345 0.80 7.02 18.76
C VAL A 345 0.82 6.33 20.12
N HIS A 346 0.43 5.07 20.14
CA HIS A 346 0.37 4.21 21.30
C HIS A 346 1.70 3.47 21.48
N GLY A 347 2.52 3.88 22.43
CA GLY A 347 3.86 3.34 22.66
C GLY A 347 3.89 1.94 23.27
N ASP A 348 2.79 1.47 23.85
CA ASP A 348 2.65 0.16 24.49
C ASP A 348 2.26 -0.98 23.53
N THR A 349 2.02 -0.68 22.25
CA THR A 349 1.71 -1.71 21.24
C THR A 349 2.87 -2.69 21.08
N ARG A 350 2.53 -3.98 20.90
CA ARG A 350 3.51 -5.07 20.78
C ARG A 350 4.00 -5.21 19.33
N ASN A 351 5.17 -5.88 19.19
CA ASN A 351 5.73 -6.18 17.87
C ASN A 351 6.38 -7.59 17.83
N VAL A 352 6.74 -8.03 16.64
CA VAL A 352 7.37 -9.33 16.38
C VAL A 352 8.75 -9.50 17.02
N LEU A 353 9.36 -8.44 17.55
CA LEU A 353 10.61 -8.52 18.32
C LEU A 353 10.33 -8.93 19.77
N GLY A 354 9.07 -8.91 20.20
CA GLY A 354 8.66 -9.18 21.58
C GLY A 354 8.75 -7.97 22.51
N THR A 355 8.97 -6.77 21.96
CA THR A 355 9.06 -5.50 22.67
C THR A 355 7.83 -4.63 22.44
N SER A 356 7.68 -3.55 23.19
CA SER A 356 6.72 -2.49 22.90
C SER A 356 7.26 -1.55 21.79
N LEU A 357 6.38 -0.71 21.25
CA LEU A 357 6.80 0.33 20.29
C LEU A 357 7.78 1.30 20.96
N SER A 358 7.52 1.78 22.19
CA SER A 358 8.44 2.68 22.90
C SER A 358 9.83 2.06 23.07
N GLU A 359 9.93 0.79 23.48
CA GLU A 359 11.21 0.10 23.59
C GLU A 359 11.92 -0.03 22.22
N LEU A 360 11.17 -0.27 21.14
CA LEU A 360 11.71 -0.30 19.80
C LEU A 360 12.24 1.08 19.36
N LEU A 361 11.52 2.16 19.69
CA LEU A 361 11.94 3.54 19.39
C LEU A 361 13.21 3.91 20.15
N GLU A 362 13.33 3.53 21.43
CA GLU A 362 14.58 3.75 22.20
C GLU A 362 15.78 3.01 21.57
N ALA A 363 15.55 1.83 20.98
CA ALA A 363 16.63 1.05 20.39
C ALA A 363 17.02 1.49 18.96
N TYR A 364 16.10 2.05 18.17
CA TYR A 364 16.29 2.25 16.73
C TYR A 364 16.04 3.68 16.22
N ASP A 365 15.44 4.59 17.02
CA ASP A 365 15.28 5.99 16.58
C ASP A 365 16.62 6.72 16.64
N VAL A 366 17.16 7.08 15.48
CA VAL A 366 18.44 7.81 15.32
C VAL A 366 18.50 9.16 16.04
N SER A 367 17.37 9.65 16.55
CA SER A 367 17.31 10.85 17.39
C SER A 367 17.42 10.54 18.90
N ARG A 368 17.40 9.26 19.30
CA ARG A 368 17.49 8.80 20.70
C ARG A 368 18.65 7.86 20.92
N CYS A 369 18.97 7.04 19.93
CA CYS A 369 19.96 5.96 20.02
C CYS A 369 21.28 6.42 19.41
N ASP A 370 22.36 6.37 20.20
CA ASP A 370 23.73 6.69 19.78
C ASP A 370 24.50 5.44 19.28
N ASP A 371 23.81 4.29 19.11
CA ASP A 371 24.45 3.07 18.60
C ASP A 371 24.93 3.26 17.16
N LYS A 372 26.23 3.14 16.99
CA LYS A 372 26.88 3.28 15.67
C LYS A 372 26.33 2.27 14.66
N ALA A 373 25.96 1.05 15.09
CA ALA A 373 25.42 0.03 14.18
C ALA A 373 24.05 0.46 13.63
N VAL A 374 23.21 1.09 14.45
CA VAL A 374 21.92 1.66 14.05
C VAL A 374 22.12 2.84 13.08
N HIS A 375 23.07 3.74 13.39
CA HIS A 375 23.38 4.85 12.49
C HIS A 375 23.94 4.35 11.15
N ASP A 376 24.84 3.37 11.15
CA ASP A 376 25.38 2.78 9.92
C ASP A 376 24.29 2.07 9.10
N PHE A 377 23.33 1.41 9.76
CA PHE A 377 22.17 0.78 9.12
C PHE A 377 21.34 1.80 8.33
N TYR A 378 20.99 2.93 8.92
CA TYR A 378 20.22 3.98 8.25
C TYR A 378 21.03 4.82 7.25
N ARG A 379 22.35 4.65 7.18
CA ARG A 379 23.20 5.24 6.12
C ARG A 379 23.21 4.42 4.84
N ALA A 380 22.56 3.26 4.77
CA ALA A 380 22.41 2.49 3.54
C ALA A 380 21.83 3.37 2.43
N GLY A 381 22.55 3.49 1.32
CA GLY A 381 22.25 4.43 0.25
C GLY A 381 22.27 3.78 -1.14
N PRO A 382 21.85 4.53 -2.17
CA PRO A 382 21.82 4.05 -3.55
C PRO A 382 23.23 3.98 -4.16
N ALA A 383 23.44 2.97 -5.02
CA ALA A 383 24.66 2.86 -5.83
C ALA A 383 24.56 3.63 -7.16
N GLY A 384 23.34 3.90 -7.64
CA GLY A 384 23.13 4.48 -8.97
C GLY A 384 23.45 3.52 -10.12
N ILE A 385 23.43 2.20 -9.87
CA ILE A 385 23.76 1.16 -10.86
C ILE A 385 22.49 0.40 -11.22
N ARG A 386 22.21 0.30 -12.51
CA ARG A 386 21.05 -0.47 -13.00
C ARG A 386 21.25 -1.96 -12.73
N THR A 387 20.32 -2.57 -11.98
CA THR A 387 20.40 -3.98 -11.61
C THR A 387 19.03 -4.56 -11.21
N THR A 388 18.85 -5.85 -11.47
CA THR A 388 17.72 -6.66 -10.99
C THR A 388 18.12 -7.60 -9.85
N LYS A 389 19.35 -7.47 -9.33
CA LYS A 389 19.88 -8.35 -8.28
C LYS A 389 19.68 -7.74 -6.89
N ALA A 390 19.05 -8.49 -6.00
CA ALA A 390 19.00 -8.15 -4.58
C ALA A 390 20.43 -8.11 -3.99
N PHE A 391 20.61 -7.27 -2.96
CA PHE A 391 21.82 -7.24 -2.12
C PHE A 391 23.13 -7.03 -2.89
N SER A 392 23.06 -6.43 -4.08
CA SER A 392 24.19 -6.35 -5.02
C SER A 392 25.13 -5.18 -4.79
N GLN A 393 24.85 -4.32 -3.81
CA GLN A 393 25.66 -3.15 -3.51
C GLN A 393 25.66 -2.84 -2.00
N ASN A 394 26.67 -2.07 -1.54
CA ASN A 394 26.87 -1.70 -0.14
C ASN A 394 27.18 -0.20 0.04
N CYS A 395 26.72 0.63 -0.88
CA CYS A 395 26.94 2.08 -0.83
C CYS A 395 26.26 2.68 0.39
N ARG A 396 26.89 3.70 0.99
CA ARG A 396 26.37 4.39 2.16
C ARG A 396 26.42 5.90 1.96
N TRP A 397 25.41 6.56 2.49
CA TRP A 397 25.46 8.00 2.62
C TRP A 397 26.60 8.41 3.56
N PRO A 398 27.31 9.53 3.29
CA PRO A 398 28.34 10.04 4.21
C PRO A 398 27.78 10.33 5.60
N GLU A 399 26.55 10.87 5.67
CA GLU A 399 25.87 11.29 6.88
C GLU A 399 24.39 10.97 6.85
N LEU A 400 23.74 10.81 8.01
CA LEU A 400 22.31 10.77 8.16
C LEU A 400 21.68 12.13 7.85
N ASP A 401 20.40 12.14 7.49
CA ASP A 401 19.56 13.34 7.45
C ASP A 401 18.88 13.52 8.81
N LEU A 402 19.53 14.25 9.70
CA LEU A 402 19.00 14.58 11.04
C LEU A 402 18.34 15.97 11.09
N ASP A 403 18.24 16.66 9.97
CA ASP A 403 17.58 17.96 9.89
C ASP A 403 16.06 17.81 10.03
N ARG A 404 15.55 18.13 11.22
CA ARG A 404 14.12 18.07 11.53
C ARG A 404 13.38 19.38 11.22
N ALA A 405 14.07 20.38 10.71
CA ALA A 405 13.48 21.64 10.27
C ALA A 405 13.15 21.63 8.77
N GLU A 406 14.13 21.26 7.92
CA GLU A 406 13.99 21.31 6.46
C GLU A 406 14.30 19.98 5.75
N GLY A 407 14.68 18.97 6.51
CA GLY A 407 15.01 17.62 6.00
C GLY A 407 13.82 16.82 5.49
N CYS A 408 14.07 15.56 5.18
CA CYS A 408 13.06 14.64 4.66
C CYS A 408 11.95 14.35 5.69
N ILE A 409 12.34 14.10 6.95
CA ILE A 409 11.43 13.89 8.09
C ILE A 409 11.54 15.10 9.01
N ARG A 410 10.44 15.82 9.20
CA ARG A 410 10.38 17.05 10.00
C ARG A 410 9.86 16.81 11.41
N SER A 411 10.17 17.71 12.32
CA SER A 411 9.54 17.77 13.64
C SER A 411 8.13 18.34 13.56
N LEU A 412 7.38 18.21 14.65
CA LEU A 412 6.02 18.74 14.77
C LEU A 412 5.96 20.25 14.46
N ASP A 413 6.91 21.01 15.03
CA ASP A 413 6.96 22.47 14.86
C ASP A 413 7.27 22.92 13.42
N ASN A 414 7.80 22.00 12.61
CA ASN A 414 8.21 22.25 11.23
C ASN A 414 7.41 21.41 10.22
N ALA A 415 6.26 20.86 10.64
CA ALA A 415 5.42 20.03 9.79
C ALA A 415 5.08 20.70 8.46
N TYR A 416 4.92 19.91 7.41
CA TYR A 416 4.47 20.40 6.09
C TYR A 416 3.04 20.95 6.15
N SER A 417 2.19 20.34 6.97
CA SER A 417 0.85 20.83 7.32
C SER A 417 0.47 20.34 8.71
N LEU A 418 -0.36 21.11 9.41
CA LEU A 418 -0.87 20.75 10.75
C LEU A 418 -1.98 19.71 10.70
N GLU A 419 -2.77 19.66 9.61
CA GLU A 419 -3.66 18.57 9.29
C GLU A 419 -2.96 17.64 8.31
N GLY A 420 -3.21 16.34 8.42
CA GLY A 420 -2.46 15.31 7.73
C GLY A 420 -2.59 15.29 6.21
N GLY A 421 -1.82 14.40 5.59
CA GLY A 421 -1.77 14.25 4.13
C GLY A 421 -3.00 13.58 3.50
N LEU A 422 -4.01 13.18 4.30
CA LEU A 422 -5.25 12.54 3.87
C LEU A 422 -6.46 13.17 4.56
N ALA A 423 -7.59 13.22 3.87
CA ALA A 423 -8.86 13.67 4.45
C ALA A 423 -10.04 12.78 4.01
N VAL A 424 -10.99 12.59 4.92
CA VAL A 424 -12.29 11.98 4.64
C VAL A 424 -13.30 13.07 4.37
N LEU A 425 -14.00 13.01 3.26
CA LEU A 425 -15.10 13.92 2.92
C LEU A 425 -16.44 13.17 3.00
N SER A 426 -17.48 13.84 3.46
CA SER A 426 -18.82 13.30 3.57
C SER A 426 -19.88 14.29 3.07
N GLY A 427 -21.08 13.81 2.81
CA GLY A 427 -22.20 14.62 2.32
C GLY A 427 -23.18 13.78 1.50
N ASN A 428 -24.17 14.43 0.88
CA ASN A 428 -25.16 13.71 0.10
C ASN A 428 -24.59 12.97 -1.12
N LEU A 429 -23.39 13.35 -1.58
CA LEU A 429 -22.68 12.68 -2.67
C LEU A 429 -21.84 11.48 -2.19
N ALA A 430 -21.43 11.48 -0.92
CA ALA A 430 -20.61 10.44 -0.30
C ALA A 430 -21.11 10.12 1.11
N LEU A 431 -22.21 9.39 1.19
CA LEU A 431 -22.89 9.07 2.46
C LEU A 431 -22.01 8.25 3.41
N ASN A 432 -21.19 7.34 2.86
CA ASN A 432 -20.25 6.50 3.61
C ASN A 432 -18.81 7.04 3.55
N GLY A 433 -18.62 8.25 3.02
CA GLY A 433 -17.33 8.90 2.90
C GLY A 433 -16.71 8.79 1.50
N ALA A 434 -15.71 9.63 1.30
CA ALA A 434 -14.78 9.64 0.16
C ALA A 434 -13.40 10.07 0.67
N ILE A 435 -12.33 9.75 -0.06
CA ILE A 435 -10.94 10.01 0.36
C ILE A 435 -10.28 10.99 -0.60
N VAL A 436 -9.58 11.97 -0.03
CA VAL A 436 -8.70 12.88 -0.78
C VAL A 436 -7.30 12.87 -0.19
N LYS A 437 -6.28 12.84 -1.05
CA LYS A 437 -4.87 13.03 -0.65
C LYS A 437 -4.58 14.53 -0.62
N THR A 438 -4.73 15.15 0.56
CA THR A 438 -4.52 16.58 0.76
C THR A 438 -3.07 17.01 0.56
N ALA A 439 -2.10 16.11 0.79
CA ALA A 439 -0.68 16.34 0.52
C ALA A 439 -0.37 16.74 -0.93
N GLY A 440 -1.26 16.44 -1.86
CA GLY A 440 -1.13 16.76 -3.30
C GLY A 440 -2.03 17.89 -3.78
N VAL A 441 -2.81 18.55 -2.89
CA VAL A 441 -3.74 19.64 -3.21
C VAL A 441 -3.10 20.98 -2.83
N ASP A 442 -3.16 21.94 -3.75
CA ASP A 442 -2.71 23.31 -3.45
C ASP A 442 -3.74 24.02 -2.54
N ASP A 443 -3.28 24.92 -1.67
CA ASP A 443 -4.13 25.62 -0.69
C ASP A 443 -5.31 26.37 -1.34
N GLU A 444 -5.12 26.92 -2.53
CA GLU A 444 -6.17 27.62 -3.30
C GLU A 444 -7.31 26.69 -3.76
N ASN A 445 -7.08 25.37 -3.78
CA ASN A 445 -8.02 24.35 -4.25
C ASN A 445 -8.64 23.54 -3.10
N LEU A 446 -8.40 23.90 -1.84
CA LEU A 446 -9.02 23.23 -0.69
C LEU A 446 -10.54 23.41 -0.66
N CYS A 447 -11.07 24.48 -1.28
CA CYS A 447 -12.49 24.71 -1.53
C CYS A 447 -12.70 24.85 -3.04
N PHE A 448 -13.57 24.03 -3.61
CA PHE A 448 -13.86 24.03 -5.05
C PHE A 448 -15.36 23.86 -5.31
N ARG A 449 -15.92 24.73 -6.14
CA ARG A 449 -17.31 24.66 -6.56
C ARG A 449 -17.39 24.75 -8.09
N GLY A 450 -17.90 23.70 -8.74
CA GLY A 450 -17.93 23.62 -10.19
C GLY A 450 -19.10 22.81 -10.73
N SER A 451 -19.33 22.92 -12.05
CA SER A 451 -20.32 22.11 -12.75
C SER A 451 -19.76 20.72 -13.07
N ALA A 452 -20.57 19.69 -12.89
CA ALA A 452 -20.22 18.32 -13.20
C ALA A 452 -20.04 18.09 -14.71
N ARG A 453 -18.99 17.33 -15.07
CA ARG A 453 -18.79 16.70 -16.37
C ARG A 453 -18.70 15.19 -16.16
N VAL A 454 -19.72 14.44 -16.58
CA VAL A 454 -19.93 13.04 -16.21
C VAL A 454 -19.40 12.07 -17.25
N PHE A 455 -18.64 11.07 -16.81
CA PHE A 455 -18.14 9.96 -17.63
C PHE A 455 -18.44 8.62 -16.95
N GLU A 456 -18.75 7.60 -17.74
CA GLU A 456 -19.10 6.27 -17.24
C GLU A 456 -17.94 5.26 -17.33
N SER A 457 -16.74 5.74 -17.62
CA SER A 457 -15.49 4.96 -17.58
C SER A 457 -14.27 5.88 -17.58
N GLN A 458 -13.12 5.33 -17.12
CA GLN A 458 -11.83 6.00 -17.26
C GLN A 458 -11.52 6.37 -18.72
N ASP A 459 -11.80 5.43 -19.65
CA ASP A 459 -11.44 5.62 -21.07
C ASP A 459 -12.18 6.80 -21.70
N THR A 460 -13.48 6.95 -21.40
CA THR A 460 -14.27 8.07 -21.88
C THR A 460 -13.85 9.40 -21.24
N ALA A 461 -13.46 9.36 -19.94
CA ALA A 461 -12.95 10.55 -19.26
C ALA A 461 -11.60 11.01 -19.85
N VAL A 462 -10.69 10.07 -20.10
CA VAL A 462 -9.39 10.34 -20.75
C VAL A 462 -9.62 10.95 -22.14
N ALA A 463 -10.50 10.37 -22.95
CA ALA A 463 -10.83 10.93 -24.26
C ALA A 463 -11.38 12.36 -24.15
N GLY A 464 -12.32 12.62 -23.22
CA GLY A 464 -12.93 13.94 -23.03
C GLY A 464 -11.97 15.00 -22.46
N ILE A 465 -10.92 14.58 -21.73
CA ILE A 465 -9.86 15.49 -21.29
C ILE A 465 -8.98 15.87 -22.47
N LEU A 466 -8.54 14.90 -23.28
CA LEU A 466 -7.61 15.10 -24.38
C LEU A 466 -8.23 15.86 -25.57
N ASP A 467 -9.51 15.64 -25.88
CA ASP A 467 -10.22 16.33 -26.96
C ASP A 467 -10.75 17.72 -26.57
N GLY A 468 -10.55 18.10 -25.29
CA GLY A 468 -10.97 19.40 -24.77
C GLY A 468 -12.47 19.51 -24.47
N THR A 469 -13.19 18.40 -24.31
CA THR A 469 -14.58 18.39 -23.81
C THR A 469 -14.63 18.90 -22.38
N VAL A 470 -13.66 18.50 -21.54
CA VAL A 470 -13.48 19.01 -20.17
C VAL A 470 -12.95 20.43 -20.18
N LYS A 471 -13.57 21.34 -19.41
CA LYS A 471 -13.23 22.76 -19.32
C LYS A 471 -12.76 23.15 -17.92
N ALA A 472 -11.99 24.22 -17.84
CA ALA A 472 -11.60 24.81 -16.56
C ALA A 472 -12.86 25.19 -15.74
N GLY A 473 -12.84 24.93 -14.43
CA GLY A 473 -13.95 25.16 -13.51
C GLY A 473 -14.93 23.98 -13.40
N GLU A 474 -14.72 22.90 -14.14
CA GLU A 474 -15.57 21.70 -14.04
C GLU A 474 -15.09 20.71 -12.98
N VAL A 475 -16.04 19.94 -12.43
CA VAL A 475 -15.82 18.74 -11.64
C VAL A 475 -15.99 17.52 -12.54
N VAL A 476 -14.89 16.86 -12.86
CA VAL A 476 -14.90 15.61 -13.65
C VAL A 476 -15.40 14.47 -12.79
N VAL A 477 -16.52 13.86 -13.17
CA VAL A 477 -17.16 12.75 -12.45
C VAL A 477 -16.97 11.47 -13.23
N ILE A 478 -16.18 10.54 -12.69
CA ILE A 478 -15.98 9.19 -13.27
C ILE A 478 -16.71 8.18 -12.39
N ARG A 479 -17.78 7.59 -12.91
CA ARG A 479 -18.64 6.68 -12.16
C ARG A 479 -18.68 5.28 -12.77
N TYR A 480 -19.19 4.30 -11.99
CA TYR A 480 -19.20 2.88 -12.33
C TYR A 480 -17.80 2.28 -12.51
N GLU A 481 -16.83 2.81 -11.79
CA GLU A 481 -15.48 2.25 -11.68
C GLU A 481 -15.18 1.68 -10.27
N GLY A 482 -16.22 1.53 -9.44
CA GLY A 482 -16.14 0.93 -8.12
C GLY A 482 -15.97 -0.60 -8.12
N PRO A 483 -16.00 -1.24 -6.93
CA PRO A 483 -15.81 -2.69 -6.78
C PRO A 483 -16.78 -3.53 -7.61
N LYS A 484 -18.06 -3.16 -7.64
CA LYS A 484 -19.11 -3.85 -8.41
C LYS A 484 -19.24 -3.29 -9.81
N GLY A 485 -19.24 -1.97 -9.95
CA GLY A 485 -19.51 -1.28 -11.20
C GLY A 485 -18.39 -1.40 -12.19
N GLY A 486 -17.10 -1.44 -11.74
CA GLY A 486 -15.93 -1.60 -12.55
C GLY A 486 -15.91 -2.86 -13.40
N PRO A 487 -16.08 -4.09 -12.88
CA PRO A 487 -15.73 -4.48 -11.53
C PRO A 487 -14.22 -4.50 -11.32
N GLY A 488 -13.82 -4.45 -10.05
CA GLY A 488 -12.41 -4.50 -9.67
C GLY A 488 -11.86 -3.15 -9.18
N MET A 489 -12.69 -2.10 -9.09
CA MET A 489 -12.32 -0.77 -8.56
C MET A 489 -11.02 -0.26 -9.17
N GLN A 490 -11.06 -0.03 -10.48
CA GLN A 490 -9.89 0.39 -11.27
C GLN A 490 -9.14 1.56 -10.62
N GLU A 491 -7.83 1.42 -10.48
CA GLU A 491 -6.95 2.51 -10.05
C GLU A 491 -6.64 3.42 -11.23
N MET A 492 -6.88 4.71 -11.05
CA MET A 492 -6.75 5.69 -12.12
C MET A 492 -5.59 6.64 -11.85
N LEU A 493 -4.69 6.77 -12.82
CA LEU A 493 -3.63 7.77 -12.84
C LEU A 493 -3.71 8.63 -14.10
N TYR A 494 -4.09 8.04 -15.22
CA TYR A 494 -4.13 8.75 -16.53
C TYR A 494 -5.06 9.97 -16.53
N PRO A 495 -6.30 9.94 -16.00
CA PRO A 495 -7.15 11.14 -15.99
C PRO A 495 -6.51 12.31 -15.26
N THR A 496 -5.85 12.05 -14.11
CA THR A 496 -5.18 13.10 -13.34
C THR A 496 -3.91 13.61 -14.03
N THR A 497 -3.15 12.69 -14.65
CA THR A 497 -1.96 13.02 -15.44
C THR A 497 -2.32 13.89 -16.64
N TYR A 498 -3.38 13.54 -17.39
CA TYR A 498 -3.80 14.31 -18.56
C TYR A 498 -4.44 15.64 -18.19
N LEU A 499 -5.20 15.74 -17.11
CA LEU A 499 -5.63 17.06 -16.61
C LEU A 499 -4.43 17.98 -16.38
N LYS A 500 -3.35 17.43 -15.80
CA LYS A 500 -2.12 18.19 -15.54
C LYS A 500 -1.40 18.58 -16.83
N SER A 501 -1.23 17.66 -17.80
CA SER A 501 -0.57 17.94 -19.09
C SER A 501 -1.35 18.94 -19.93
N MET A 502 -2.68 18.93 -19.84
CA MET A 502 -3.56 19.90 -20.53
C MET A 502 -3.69 21.25 -19.81
N GLY A 503 -2.96 21.45 -18.68
CA GLY A 503 -3.00 22.68 -17.89
C GLY A 503 -4.27 22.83 -17.03
N LEU A 504 -5.08 21.80 -16.90
CA LEU A 504 -6.32 21.77 -16.12
C LEU A 504 -6.16 21.26 -14.69
N GLY A 505 -4.97 20.78 -14.30
CA GLY A 505 -4.74 20.12 -13.01
C GLY A 505 -5.02 20.97 -11.77
N LYS A 506 -4.99 22.31 -11.89
CA LYS A 506 -5.39 23.26 -10.84
C LYS A 506 -6.76 23.88 -11.08
N ALA A 507 -7.32 23.70 -12.26
CA ALA A 507 -8.55 24.36 -12.69
C ALA A 507 -9.78 23.44 -12.66
N CYS A 508 -9.58 22.13 -12.39
CA CYS A 508 -10.64 21.14 -12.31
C CYS A 508 -10.49 20.30 -11.03
N ALA A 509 -11.63 19.84 -10.51
CA ALA A 509 -11.67 18.74 -9.55
C ALA A 509 -12.01 17.44 -10.25
N LEU A 510 -11.63 16.29 -9.69
CA LEU A 510 -11.97 14.98 -10.20
C LEU A 510 -12.52 14.11 -9.06
N ILE A 511 -13.69 13.48 -9.26
CA ILE A 511 -14.31 12.58 -8.29
C ILE A 511 -14.66 11.24 -8.93
N THR A 512 -14.56 10.14 -8.16
CA THR A 512 -14.86 8.78 -8.65
C THR A 512 -15.29 7.83 -7.54
N ASP A 513 -16.13 6.86 -7.88
CA ASP A 513 -16.41 5.67 -7.06
C ASP A 513 -15.33 4.58 -7.23
N GLY A 514 -14.40 4.77 -8.16
CA GLY A 514 -13.16 4.02 -8.26
C GLY A 514 -12.09 4.54 -7.28
N ARG A 515 -10.82 4.36 -7.61
CA ARG A 515 -9.68 4.82 -6.78
C ARG A 515 -8.63 5.51 -7.62
N PHE A 516 -7.82 6.33 -6.96
CA PHE A 516 -6.68 6.98 -7.57
C PHE A 516 -5.37 6.36 -7.11
N SER A 517 -4.37 6.40 -7.98
CA SER A 517 -3.01 6.02 -7.64
C SER A 517 -2.42 6.93 -6.56
N GLY A 518 -1.51 6.40 -5.75
CA GLY A 518 -0.67 7.19 -4.85
C GLY A 518 0.13 8.29 -5.57
N GLY A 519 0.33 8.15 -6.90
CA GLY A 519 0.97 9.13 -7.78
C GLY A 519 0.12 10.31 -8.18
N THR A 520 -1.15 10.33 -7.79
CA THR A 520 -2.09 11.40 -8.15
C THR A 520 -1.74 12.71 -7.45
N SER A 521 -1.83 13.82 -8.19
CA SER A 521 -1.73 15.19 -7.70
C SER A 521 -2.94 16.01 -8.17
N GLY A 522 -3.21 17.13 -7.50
CA GLY A 522 -4.40 17.96 -7.72
C GLY A 522 -5.60 17.48 -6.90
N LEU A 523 -6.74 18.18 -7.04
CA LEU A 523 -7.96 17.89 -6.29
C LEU A 523 -8.66 16.63 -6.87
N SER A 524 -8.25 15.46 -6.36
CA SER A 524 -8.75 14.16 -6.80
C SER A 524 -9.31 13.39 -5.62
N ILE A 525 -10.61 13.09 -5.66
CA ILE A 525 -11.39 12.49 -4.59
C ILE A 525 -11.88 11.11 -5.06
N GLY A 526 -11.37 10.06 -4.45
CA GLY A 526 -11.73 8.68 -4.75
C GLY A 526 -12.57 8.02 -3.68
N HIS A 527 -12.90 6.75 -3.94
CA HIS A 527 -13.64 5.89 -3.00
C HIS A 527 -15.00 6.48 -2.60
N VAL A 528 -15.66 7.23 -3.51
CA VAL A 528 -16.99 7.78 -3.23
C VAL A 528 -17.94 6.64 -2.93
N SER A 529 -18.46 6.62 -1.70
CA SER A 529 -19.28 5.52 -1.21
C SER A 529 -20.63 6.04 -0.71
N PRO A 530 -21.74 5.30 -1.04
CA PRO A 530 -21.82 4.10 -1.88
C PRO A 530 -21.46 4.36 -3.36
N GLU A 531 -20.86 3.34 -4.04
CA GLU A 531 -20.59 3.43 -5.47
C GLU A 531 -21.87 3.52 -6.32
N ALA A 532 -21.78 4.00 -7.56
CA ALA A 532 -22.91 4.11 -8.46
C ALA A 532 -23.65 2.77 -8.67
N ALA A 533 -22.94 1.67 -8.85
CA ALA A 533 -23.53 0.34 -9.04
C ALA A 533 -24.23 -0.22 -7.80
N SER A 534 -23.98 0.35 -6.61
CA SER A 534 -24.63 0.04 -5.35
C SER A 534 -25.70 1.08 -4.93
N GLY A 535 -26.18 1.90 -5.86
CA GLY A 535 -27.22 2.88 -5.62
C GLY A 535 -26.74 4.22 -5.03
N GLY A 536 -25.44 4.48 -5.08
CA GLY A 536 -24.86 5.72 -4.59
C GLY A 536 -25.29 6.95 -5.40
N THR A 537 -25.34 8.11 -4.74
CA THR A 537 -25.77 9.38 -5.34
C THR A 537 -24.89 9.81 -6.52
N ILE A 538 -23.62 9.38 -6.56
CA ILE A 538 -22.72 9.61 -7.71
C ILE A 538 -23.32 9.07 -9.02
N GLY A 539 -24.13 8.00 -8.97
CA GLY A 539 -24.87 7.44 -10.09
C GLY A 539 -26.00 8.32 -10.61
N LEU A 540 -26.41 9.34 -9.85
CA LEU A 540 -27.51 10.26 -10.17
C LEU A 540 -27.03 11.61 -10.69
N VAL A 541 -25.73 11.88 -10.67
CA VAL A 541 -25.13 13.14 -11.15
C VAL A 541 -25.36 13.26 -12.66
N GLU A 542 -25.75 14.43 -13.12
CA GLU A 542 -25.92 14.77 -14.54
C GLU A 542 -24.97 15.92 -14.93
N ASP A 543 -24.64 16.03 -16.22
CA ASP A 543 -23.82 17.13 -16.73
C ASP A 543 -24.43 18.48 -16.37
N GLY A 544 -23.60 19.38 -15.83
CA GLY A 544 -24.00 20.71 -15.41
C GLY A 544 -24.50 20.83 -13.97
N ASP A 545 -24.71 19.73 -13.26
CA ASP A 545 -25.03 19.77 -11.82
C ASP A 545 -23.88 20.43 -11.04
N ILE A 546 -24.22 21.23 -10.03
CA ILE A 546 -23.19 21.90 -9.22
C ILE A 546 -22.76 20.99 -8.08
N ILE A 547 -21.44 20.82 -7.97
CA ILE A 547 -20.80 20.09 -6.87
C ILE A 547 -19.94 21.07 -6.08
N ASN A 548 -20.14 21.09 -4.76
CA ASN A 548 -19.36 21.87 -3.81
C ASN A 548 -18.48 20.95 -2.97
N ILE A 549 -17.19 21.20 -3.00
CA ILE A 549 -16.15 20.46 -2.26
C ILE A 549 -15.50 21.44 -1.28
N ASP A 550 -15.51 21.11 0.00
CA ASP A 550 -14.88 21.90 1.07
C ASP A 550 -14.05 20.94 1.96
N ILE A 551 -12.75 20.88 1.71
CA ILE A 551 -11.83 20.00 2.44
C ILE A 551 -11.70 20.42 3.92
N PRO A 552 -11.52 21.69 4.26
CA PRO A 552 -11.54 22.16 5.65
C PRO A 552 -12.80 21.77 6.43
N ALA A 553 -13.97 21.92 5.79
CA ALA A 553 -15.25 21.51 6.38
C ALA A 553 -15.52 20.00 6.28
N ARG A 554 -14.64 19.22 5.59
CA ARG A 554 -14.82 17.78 5.33
C ARG A 554 -16.12 17.46 4.62
N SER A 555 -16.51 18.29 3.66
CA SER A 555 -17.81 18.26 2.99
C SER A 555 -17.70 18.09 1.49
N MET A 556 -18.59 17.28 0.91
CA MET A 556 -18.77 17.13 -0.53
C MET A 556 -20.28 17.03 -0.84
N VAL A 557 -20.83 18.07 -1.48
CA VAL A 557 -22.27 18.24 -1.66
C VAL A 557 -22.64 18.40 -3.13
N LEU A 558 -23.60 17.62 -3.58
CA LEU A 558 -24.31 17.80 -4.84
C LEU A 558 -25.48 18.79 -4.60
N GLU A 559 -25.41 19.97 -5.22
CA GLU A 559 -26.41 21.03 -5.04
C GLU A 559 -27.64 20.80 -5.94
N VAL A 560 -28.30 19.66 -5.76
CA VAL A 560 -29.54 19.28 -6.46
C VAL A 560 -30.60 18.96 -5.42
N ALA A 561 -31.80 19.46 -5.64
CA ALA A 561 -32.92 19.26 -4.70
C ALA A 561 -33.27 17.77 -4.55
N ASP A 562 -33.59 17.34 -3.34
CA ASP A 562 -33.93 15.93 -3.03
C ASP A 562 -35.06 15.38 -3.89
N SER A 563 -36.07 16.22 -4.20
CA SER A 563 -37.16 15.85 -5.10
C SER A 563 -36.70 15.49 -6.52
N VAL A 564 -35.70 16.19 -7.04
CA VAL A 564 -35.08 15.89 -8.34
C VAL A 564 -34.26 14.61 -8.26
N LEU A 565 -33.47 14.45 -7.20
CA LEU A 565 -32.70 13.23 -6.96
C LEU A 565 -33.61 12.01 -6.81
N ALA A 566 -34.77 12.13 -6.18
CA ALA A 566 -35.75 11.05 -6.08
C ALA A 566 -36.28 10.62 -7.44
N VAL A 567 -36.58 11.56 -8.34
CA VAL A 567 -37.03 11.26 -9.71
C VAL A 567 -35.91 10.55 -10.51
N ARG A 568 -34.67 11.07 -10.44
CA ARG A 568 -33.52 10.45 -11.11
C ARG A 568 -33.27 9.03 -10.57
N ARG A 569 -33.36 8.84 -9.25
CA ARG A 569 -33.22 7.54 -8.60
C ARG A 569 -34.23 6.52 -9.12
N ALA A 570 -35.51 6.88 -9.16
CA ALA A 570 -36.55 6.02 -9.72
C ALA A 570 -36.28 5.61 -11.18
N ALA A 571 -35.79 6.54 -12.00
CA ALA A 571 -35.43 6.27 -13.39
C ALA A 571 -34.23 5.34 -13.51
N VAL A 572 -33.19 5.51 -12.67
CA VAL A 572 -32.00 4.64 -12.65
C VAL A 572 -32.34 3.26 -12.12
N GLU A 573 -33.17 3.15 -11.08
CA GLU A 573 -33.66 1.88 -10.53
C GLU A 573 -34.43 1.07 -11.59
N ALA A 574 -35.29 1.71 -12.34
CA ALA A 574 -36.08 1.06 -13.39
C ALA A 574 -35.22 0.45 -14.51
N ARG A 575 -34.06 1.05 -14.85
CA ARG A 575 -33.13 0.54 -15.86
C ARG A 575 -32.02 -0.36 -15.27
N GLY A 576 -31.88 -0.40 -13.95
CA GLY A 576 -30.77 -0.99 -13.21
C GLY A 576 -29.56 -0.04 -13.12
N TRP A 577 -28.80 -0.17 -12.02
CA TRP A 577 -27.62 0.65 -11.73
C TRP A 577 -26.41 0.22 -12.56
N LYS A 578 -26.48 0.53 -13.87
CA LYS A 578 -25.46 0.14 -14.88
C LYS A 578 -25.09 1.34 -15.74
N PRO A 579 -23.85 1.39 -16.26
CA PRO A 579 -23.46 2.39 -17.25
C PRO A 579 -24.30 2.25 -18.54
N LEU A 580 -24.63 3.37 -19.18
CA LEU A 580 -25.48 3.38 -20.38
C LEU A 580 -24.73 2.95 -21.64
N ASN A 581 -23.51 3.46 -21.83
CA ASN A 581 -22.79 3.38 -23.10
C ASN A 581 -21.43 2.68 -23.01
N ARG A 582 -21.11 2.06 -21.86
CA ARG A 582 -19.83 1.41 -21.68
C ARG A 582 -19.84 0.00 -22.25
N GLN A 583 -18.94 -0.28 -23.20
CA GLN A 583 -18.68 -1.63 -23.72
C GLN A 583 -17.43 -2.17 -23.00
N ARG A 584 -17.62 -3.05 -22.02
CA ARG A 584 -16.54 -3.72 -21.29
C ARG A 584 -16.84 -5.21 -21.17
N GLN A 585 -15.91 -6.07 -21.64
CA GLN A 585 -16.00 -7.49 -21.40
C GLN A 585 -15.54 -7.80 -19.99
N VAL A 586 -16.45 -8.30 -19.16
CA VAL A 586 -16.16 -8.70 -17.78
C VAL A 586 -15.86 -10.20 -17.75
N SER A 587 -14.63 -10.56 -17.37
CA SER A 587 -14.21 -11.96 -17.25
C SER A 587 -14.96 -12.69 -16.12
N TYR A 588 -14.85 -14.02 -16.11
CA TYR A 588 -15.46 -14.84 -15.06
C TYR A 588 -14.92 -14.46 -13.66
N ALA A 589 -13.60 -14.29 -13.54
CA ALA A 589 -12.96 -13.92 -12.28
C ALA A 589 -13.48 -12.56 -11.74
N LEU A 590 -13.60 -11.56 -12.62
CA LEU A 590 -14.11 -10.24 -12.22
C LEU A 590 -15.61 -10.28 -11.86
N ARG A 591 -16.41 -11.13 -12.51
CA ARG A 591 -17.82 -11.34 -12.11
C ARG A 591 -17.93 -11.98 -10.73
N ALA A 592 -17.10 -13.00 -10.45
CA ALA A 592 -17.05 -13.64 -9.13
C ALA A 592 -16.66 -12.63 -8.04
N TYR A 593 -15.64 -11.80 -8.28
CA TYR A 593 -15.25 -10.72 -7.37
C TYR A 593 -16.40 -9.74 -7.12
N ALA A 594 -17.07 -9.24 -8.17
CA ALA A 594 -18.16 -8.28 -8.04
C ALA A 594 -19.36 -8.81 -7.23
N MET A 595 -19.59 -10.13 -7.23
CA MET A 595 -20.66 -10.77 -6.44
C MET A 595 -20.35 -10.74 -4.93
N LEU A 596 -19.08 -10.78 -4.55
CA LEU A 596 -18.61 -10.84 -3.16
C LEU A 596 -18.19 -9.46 -2.63
N ALA A 597 -17.97 -8.48 -3.51
CA ALA A 597 -17.60 -7.12 -3.10
C ALA A 597 -18.76 -6.45 -2.32
N THR A 598 -18.44 -5.90 -1.14
CA THR A 598 -19.39 -5.26 -0.23
C THR A 598 -19.12 -3.77 -0.11
#